data_241f51f4e7f340d6a5a2b87ab1779c46
#
_entry.id   241f51f4e7f340d6a5a2b87ab1779c46
#
_cell.length_a   1.000
_cell.length_b   1.000
_cell.length_c   1.000
_cell.angle_alpha   90.00
_cell.angle_beta   90.00
_cell.angle_gamma   90.00
#
_symmetry.space_group_name_H-M   'P 1'
#
loop_
_entity.id
_entity.type
_entity.pdbx_description
1 polymer ?
#
loop_
_entity_poly.entity_id
_entity_poly.type
_entity_poly.pdbx_seq_one_letter_code
_entity_poly.pdbx_strand_id
1 'polypeptide(L)'
;MIKYLILLITLSTCVTARLGETKSECIKRYGKPVNTLQNGKLLVFKVRGWYISTQFLKTTCDSIVYILPKNSTFSFRAIVDALKKNTSIPIYEFNYFKSNAWVSKNGEILLQCTRSKTGSKSILIAKVKK
;
A
#
# COMPACT_ATOMS: atom_id res chain seq x y z
N MET A 1 -21.02 -25.53 19.58
CA MET A 1 -20.83 -24.12 19.90
C MET A 1 -19.38 -23.64 19.72
N ILE A 2 -18.39 -24.37 20.17
CA ILE A 2 -16.97 -24.01 20.03
C ILE A 2 -16.53 -23.93 18.55
N LYS A 3 -17.10 -24.72 17.65
CA LYS A 3 -16.78 -24.71 16.22
C LYS A 3 -17.12 -23.40 15.51
N TYR A 4 -18.13 -22.68 15.96
CA TYR A 4 -18.54 -21.40 15.37
C TYR A 4 -17.70 -20.22 15.88
N LEU A 5 -17.15 -20.33 17.07
CA LEU A 5 -16.27 -19.31 17.65
C LEU A 5 -14.93 -19.25 16.92
N ILE A 6 -14.41 -20.42 16.48
CA ILE A 6 -13.15 -20.51 15.75
C ILE A 6 -13.28 -19.89 14.35
N LEU A 7 -14.45 -20.00 13.72
CA LEU A 7 -14.72 -19.43 12.41
C LEU A 7 -14.76 -17.89 12.42
N LEU A 8 -15.23 -17.31 13.53
CA LEU A 8 -15.25 -15.84 13.69
C LEU A 8 -13.86 -15.23 13.89
N ILE A 9 -12.96 -15.98 14.51
CA ILE A 9 -11.59 -15.50 14.77
C ILE A 9 -10.77 -15.49 13.47
N THR A 10 -11.03 -16.41 12.54
CA THR A 10 -10.31 -16.45 11.25
C THR A 10 -10.74 -15.35 10.28
N LEU A 11 -11.93 -14.77 10.45
CA LEU A 11 -12.40 -13.65 9.62
C LEU A 11 -11.80 -12.30 10.03
N SER A 12 -11.34 -12.15 11.27
CA SER A 12 -10.74 -10.90 11.75
C SER A 12 -9.27 -10.73 11.36
N THR A 13 -8.61 -11.77 10.83
CA THR A 13 -7.21 -11.72 10.41
C THR A 13 -7.02 -11.30 8.94
N CYS A 14 -8.10 -11.01 8.20
CA CYS A 14 -8.04 -10.64 6.78
C CYS A 14 -7.68 -9.17 6.51
N VAL A 15 -7.46 -8.36 7.55
CA VAL A 15 -7.08 -6.93 7.41
C VAL A 15 -5.63 -6.77 7.86
N THR A 16 -4.71 -7.50 7.21
CA THR A 16 -3.29 -7.27 7.43
C THR A 16 -2.79 -6.15 6.51
N ALA A 17 -2.02 -5.24 7.08
CA ALA A 17 -1.32 -4.21 6.34
C ALA A 17 -0.44 -4.88 5.27
N ARG A 18 -0.50 -4.39 4.03
CA ARG A 18 0.26 -4.96 2.89
C ARG A 18 1.75 -4.65 2.97
N LEU A 19 2.13 -3.58 3.64
CA LEU A 19 3.51 -3.36 4.04
C LEU A 19 3.95 -4.50 4.98
N GLY A 20 5.12 -5.05 4.73
CA GLY A 20 5.65 -6.19 5.47
C GLY A 20 5.25 -7.55 4.91
N GLU A 21 4.42 -7.62 3.88
CA GLU A 21 4.09 -8.87 3.19
C GLU A 21 5.29 -9.39 2.37
N THR A 22 5.38 -10.71 2.23
CA THR A 22 6.35 -11.34 1.32
C THR A 22 5.87 -11.25 -0.13
N LYS A 23 6.75 -11.54 -1.08
CA LYS A 23 6.38 -11.62 -2.51
C LYS A 23 5.24 -12.61 -2.74
N SER A 24 5.33 -13.79 -2.12
CA SER A 24 4.29 -14.82 -2.24
C SER A 24 2.93 -14.33 -1.78
N GLU A 25 2.89 -13.62 -0.68
CA GLU A 25 1.65 -13.05 -0.14
C GLU A 25 1.09 -11.96 -1.06
N CYS A 26 1.96 -11.10 -1.62
CA CYS A 26 1.53 -10.09 -2.60
C CYS A 26 0.98 -10.73 -3.88
N ILE A 27 1.63 -11.76 -4.40
CA ILE A 27 1.17 -12.48 -5.59
C ILE A 27 -0.17 -13.18 -5.30
N LYS A 28 -0.32 -13.77 -4.13
CA LYS A 28 -1.58 -14.38 -3.70
C LYS A 28 -2.71 -13.37 -3.64
N ARG A 29 -2.42 -12.15 -3.20
CA ARG A 29 -3.42 -11.07 -3.08
C ARG A 29 -3.80 -10.45 -4.42
N TYR A 30 -2.81 -10.13 -5.25
CA TYR A 30 -3.02 -9.36 -6.47
C TYR A 30 -3.02 -10.19 -7.76
N GLY A 31 -2.62 -11.45 -7.67
CA GLY A 31 -2.45 -12.32 -8.83
C GLY A 31 -1.05 -12.20 -9.43
N LYS A 32 -0.89 -12.70 -10.66
CA LYS A 32 0.39 -12.65 -11.36
C LYS A 32 0.80 -11.20 -11.66
N PRO A 33 2.03 -10.78 -11.34
CA PRO A 33 2.48 -9.44 -11.69
C PRO A 33 2.55 -9.26 -13.21
N VAL A 34 2.18 -8.07 -13.69
CA VAL A 34 2.28 -7.71 -15.11
C VAL A 34 3.70 -7.33 -15.50
N ASN A 35 4.54 -7.00 -14.52
CA ASN A 35 5.95 -6.71 -14.74
C ASN A 35 6.76 -7.03 -13.49
N THR A 36 8.02 -7.41 -13.70
CA THR A 36 8.98 -7.68 -12.62
C THR A 36 10.28 -6.95 -12.98
N LEU A 37 10.72 -6.05 -12.11
CA LEU A 37 11.86 -5.18 -12.32
C LEU A 37 12.89 -5.35 -11.21
N GLN A 38 14.10 -4.80 -11.42
CA GLN A 38 15.17 -4.77 -10.44
C GLN A 38 15.51 -6.15 -9.83
N ASN A 39 15.62 -7.18 -10.68
CA ASN A 39 15.92 -8.56 -10.25
C ASN A 39 14.90 -9.10 -9.23
N GLY A 40 13.62 -8.80 -9.45
CA GLY A 40 12.54 -9.26 -8.59
C GLY A 40 12.29 -8.42 -7.34
N LYS A 41 13.01 -7.34 -7.16
CA LYS A 41 12.79 -6.42 -6.02
C LYS A 41 11.58 -5.52 -6.20
N LEU A 42 11.11 -5.35 -7.43
CA LEU A 42 9.94 -4.54 -7.75
C LEU A 42 8.95 -5.39 -8.55
N LEU A 43 7.76 -5.57 -8.03
CA LEU A 43 6.65 -6.23 -8.72
C LEU A 43 5.57 -5.21 -9.03
N VAL A 44 5.06 -5.24 -10.27
CA VAL A 44 3.97 -4.38 -10.70
C VAL A 44 2.75 -5.24 -10.98
N PHE A 45 1.63 -4.89 -10.38
CA PHE A 45 0.34 -5.56 -10.55
C PHE A 45 -0.66 -4.61 -11.21
N LYS A 46 -1.60 -5.16 -11.95
CA LYS A 46 -2.73 -4.40 -12.49
C LYS A 46 -4.02 -4.95 -11.89
N VAL A 47 -4.76 -4.11 -11.16
CA VAL A 47 -5.98 -4.49 -10.46
C VAL A 47 -7.04 -3.42 -10.72
N ARG A 48 -8.10 -3.78 -11.46
CA ARG A 48 -9.26 -2.90 -11.73
C ARG A 48 -8.88 -1.51 -12.25
N GLY A 49 -7.94 -1.43 -13.19
CA GLY A 49 -7.47 -0.18 -13.76
C GLY A 49 -6.38 0.54 -12.95
N TRP A 50 -6.10 0.08 -11.73
CA TRP A 50 -5.00 0.58 -10.92
C TRP A 50 -3.74 -0.20 -11.23
N TYR A 51 -2.61 0.47 -11.23
CA TYR A 51 -1.32 -0.19 -11.14
C TYR A 51 -0.82 -0.11 -9.71
N ILE A 52 -0.36 -1.24 -9.18
CA ILE A 52 0.17 -1.35 -7.82
C ILE A 52 1.62 -1.80 -7.94
N SER A 53 2.55 -0.95 -7.54
CA SER A 53 3.97 -1.27 -7.55
C SER A 53 4.41 -1.56 -6.12
N THR A 54 4.98 -2.75 -5.90
CA THR A 54 5.47 -3.18 -4.59
C THR A 54 6.97 -3.33 -4.63
N GLN A 55 7.66 -2.72 -3.68
CA GLN A 55 9.11 -2.81 -3.56
C GLN A 55 9.50 -3.63 -2.34
N PHE A 56 10.47 -4.53 -2.52
CA PHE A 56 10.95 -5.43 -1.47
C PHE A 56 12.41 -5.10 -1.12
N LEU A 57 12.62 -4.66 0.11
CA LEU A 57 13.94 -4.66 0.73
C LEU A 57 14.08 -5.99 1.48
N LYS A 58 15.07 -6.79 1.14
CA LYS A 58 15.21 -8.16 1.70
C LYS A 58 14.00 -9.02 1.29
N THR A 59 13.20 -9.50 2.26
CA THR A 59 12.14 -10.48 2.01
C THR A 59 10.72 -9.92 2.09
N THR A 60 10.56 -8.70 2.58
CA THR A 60 9.24 -8.11 2.81
C THR A 60 9.05 -6.77 2.08
N CYS A 61 7.79 -6.46 1.78
CA CYS A 61 7.43 -5.22 1.12
C CYS A 61 7.65 -4.03 2.05
N ASP A 62 8.46 -3.06 1.62
CA ASP A 62 8.75 -1.84 2.38
C ASP A 62 8.09 -0.60 1.81
N SER A 63 7.64 -0.66 0.56
CA SER A 63 6.89 0.45 -0.04
C SER A 63 5.89 -0.04 -1.08
N ILE A 64 4.78 0.66 -1.17
CA ILE A 64 3.72 0.41 -2.14
C ILE A 64 3.35 1.73 -2.80
N VAL A 65 3.25 1.72 -4.12
CA VAL A 65 2.77 2.85 -4.91
C VAL A 65 1.48 2.44 -5.61
N TYR A 66 0.41 3.17 -5.36
CA TYR A 66 -0.84 3.04 -6.09
C TYR A 66 -0.87 4.09 -7.19
N ILE A 67 -0.90 3.65 -8.45
CA ILE A 67 -1.07 4.52 -9.61
C ILE A 67 -2.53 4.48 -10.00
N LEU A 68 -3.19 5.64 -9.93
CA LEU A 68 -4.64 5.74 -10.13
C LEU A 68 -4.99 5.50 -11.61
N PRO A 69 -6.21 5.00 -11.89
CA PRO A 69 -6.70 4.90 -13.26
C PRO A 69 -6.69 6.26 -13.95
N LYS A 70 -6.52 6.22 -15.26
CA LYS A 70 -6.56 7.42 -16.10
C LYS A 70 -7.87 8.18 -15.86
N ASN A 71 -7.80 9.50 -15.74
CA ASN A 71 -8.94 10.39 -15.45
C ASN A 71 -9.51 10.30 -14.03
N SER A 72 -8.88 9.56 -13.13
CA SER A 72 -9.25 9.56 -11.71
C SER A 72 -8.76 10.84 -11.03
N THR A 73 -9.45 11.24 -9.96
CA THR A 73 -9.04 12.36 -9.12
C THR A 73 -8.52 11.87 -7.78
N PHE A 74 -7.57 12.57 -7.18
CA PHE A 74 -7.23 12.34 -5.79
C PHE A 74 -8.45 12.69 -4.93
N SER A 75 -8.92 11.72 -4.17
CA SER A 75 -9.93 11.96 -3.16
C SER A 75 -9.36 11.62 -1.80
N PHE A 76 -9.83 12.29 -0.79
CA PHE A 76 -9.49 11.98 0.60
C PHE A 76 -9.81 10.52 0.93
N ARG A 77 -10.94 10.02 0.41
CA ARG A 77 -11.35 8.63 0.62
C ARG A 77 -10.36 7.63 0.00
N ALA A 78 -9.85 7.90 -1.20
CA ALA A 78 -8.87 7.03 -1.84
C ALA A 78 -7.59 6.94 -1.02
N ILE A 79 -7.12 8.06 -0.47
CA ILE A 79 -5.95 8.13 0.39
C ILE A 79 -6.18 7.34 1.69
N VAL A 80 -7.32 7.55 2.34
CA VAL A 80 -7.68 6.83 3.57
C VAL A 80 -7.78 5.33 3.33
N ASP A 81 -8.40 4.91 2.23
CA ASP A 81 -8.54 3.49 1.88
C ASP A 81 -7.17 2.86 1.62
N ALA A 82 -6.27 3.55 0.91
CA ALA A 82 -4.90 3.08 0.69
C ALA A 82 -4.14 2.93 2.01
N LEU A 83 -4.26 3.89 2.93
CA LEU A 83 -3.64 3.81 4.26
C LEU A 83 -4.17 2.62 5.05
N LYS A 84 -5.48 2.43 5.09
CA LYS A 84 -6.11 1.33 5.83
C LYS A 84 -5.63 -0.05 5.36
N LYS A 85 -5.32 -0.19 4.08
CA LYS A 85 -4.83 -1.43 3.50
C LYS A 85 -3.37 -1.73 3.88
N ASN A 86 -2.60 -0.71 4.25
CA ASN A 86 -1.15 -0.83 4.43
C ASN A 86 -0.67 -0.59 5.85
N THR A 87 -1.45 0.06 6.68
CA THR A 87 -1.07 0.37 8.05
C THR A 87 -2.30 0.47 8.94
N SER A 88 -2.12 0.20 10.22
CA SER A 88 -3.14 0.44 11.24
C SER A 88 -3.18 1.89 11.72
N ILE A 89 -2.23 2.72 11.28
CA ILE A 89 -2.12 4.12 11.71
C ILE A 89 -3.19 4.94 10.98
N PRO A 90 -4.14 5.59 11.69
CA PRO A 90 -5.16 6.39 11.03
C PRO A 90 -4.60 7.70 10.48
N ILE A 91 -5.27 8.27 9.47
CA ILE A 91 -4.79 9.45 8.76
C ILE A 91 -4.55 10.66 9.68
N TYR A 92 -5.33 10.83 10.74
CA TYR A 92 -5.15 11.94 11.68
C TYR A 92 -3.88 11.84 12.53
N GLU A 93 -3.20 10.68 12.51
CA GLU A 93 -1.89 10.46 13.12
C GLU A 93 -0.73 10.80 12.20
N PHE A 94 -0.99 11.50 11.09
CA PHE A 94 0.04 11.95 10.15
C PHE A 94 0.19 13.47 10.21
N ASN A 95 1.43 13.93 10.22
CA ASN A 95 1.77 15.34 10.16
C ASN A 95 2.34 15.68 8.78
N TYR A 96 1.94 16.84 8.25
CA TYR A 96 2.50 17.34 7.01
C TYR A 96 4.00 17.56 7.15
N PHE A 97 4.76 17.10 6.17
CA PHE A 97 6.22 17.25 6.16
C PHE A 97 6.65 18.26 5.09
N LYS A 98 6.49 17.92 3.81
CA LYS A 98 6.79 18.80 2.66
C LYS A 98 6.33 18.17 1.36
N SER A 99 6.13 18.97 0.29
CA SER A 99 5.92 18.47 -1.08
C SER A 99 4.86 17.37 -1.18
N ASN A 100 3.69 17.61 -0.58
CA ASN A 100 2.57 16.66 -0.55
C ASN A 100 2.94 15.33 0.15
N ALA A 101 3.83 15.39 1.12
CA ALA A 101 4.23 14.26 1.94
C ALA A 101 3.84 14.48 3.41
N TRP A 102 3.42 13.40 4.04
CA TRP A 102 3.05 13.34 5.44
C TRP A 102 3.77 12.19 6.11
N VAL A 103 4.16 12.37 7.35
CA VAL A 103 4.83 11.33 8.14
C VAL A 103 3.98 11.06 9.37
N SER A 104 3.80 9.79 9.72
CA SER A 104 3.10 9.42 10.94
C SER A 104 3.79 10.00 12.17
N LYS A 105 3.03 10.31 13.21
CA LYS A 105 3.56 10.89 14.45
C LYS A 105 4.65 10.05 15.10
N ASN A 106 4.56 8.72 14.96
CA ASN A 106 5.59 7.80 15.43
C ASN A 106 6.83 7.73 14.50
N GLY A 107 6.81 8.40 13.34
CA GLY A 107 7.92 8.43 12.40
C GLY A 107 8.12 7.18 11.56
N GLU A 108 7.22 6.22 11.60
CA GLU A 108 7.41 4.91 10.95
C GLU A 108 6.94 4.87 9.49
N ILE A 109 5.93 5.64 9.13
CA ILE A 109 5.27 5.56 7.82
C ILE A 109 5.30 6.91 7.12
N LEU A 110 5.69 6.89 5.86
CA LEU A 110 5.60 8.01 4.93
C LEU A 110 4.40 7.82 4.00
N LEU A 111 3.60 8.85 3.85
CA LEU A 111 2.54 8.96 2.86
C LEU A 111 2.89 10.09 1.90
N GLN A 112 2.86 9.84 0.61
CA GLN A 112 3.10 10.89 -0.39
C GLN A 112 2.13 10.76 -1.56
N CYS A 113 1.53 11.88 -1.95
CA CYS A 113 0.64 11.97 -3.11
C CYS A 113 1.33 12.78 -4.20
N THR A 114 1.47 12.19 -5.38
CA THR A 114 2.23 12.79 -6.48
C THR A 114 1.41 12.87 -7.74
N ARG A 115 1.55 13.97 -8.48
CA ARG A 115 1.03 14.11 -9.85
C ARG A 115 2.21 14.28 -10.79
N SER A 116 2.32 13.40 -11.80
CA SER A 116 3.35 13.52 -12.83
C SER A 116 3.01 14.65 -13.83
N LYS A 117 4.00 15.04 -14.64
CA LYS A 117 3.79 16.04 -15.72
C LYS A 117 2.77 15.56 -16.76
N THR A 118 2.63 14.25 -16.94
CA THR A 118 1.65 13.65 -17.87
C THR A 118 0.26 13.49 -17.25
N GLY A 119 0.05 13.92 -16.01
CA GLY A 119 -1.22 13.85 -15.31
C GLY A 119 -1.48 12.56 -14.54
N SER A 120 -0.55 11.61 -14.54
CA SER A 120 -0.66 10.41 -13.72
C SER A 120 -0.59 10.77 -12.24
N LYS A 121 -1.48 10.16 -11.44
CA LYS A 121 -1.58 10.40 -10.00
C LYS A 121 -1.20 9.13 -9.26
N SER A 122 -0.43 9.27 -8.21
CA SER A 122 0.01 8.13 -7.41
C SER A 122 -0.02 8.42 -5.92
N ILE A 123 -0.21 7.36 -5.14
CA ILE A 123 -0.17 7.37 -3.68
C ILE A 123 0.94 6.42 -3.27
N LEU A 124 1.97 6.94 -2.64
CA LEU A 124 3.08 6.17 -2.07
C LEU A 124 2.85 5.99 -0.57
N ILE A 125 2.97 4.76 -0.10
CA ILE A 125 3.00 4.42 1.31
C ILE A 125 4.26 3.58 1.55
N ALA A 126 5.14 4.06 2.40
CA ALA A 126 6.44 3.44 2.61
C ALA A 126 6.83 3.45 4.09
N LYS A 127 7.63 2.46 4.48
CA LYS A 127 8.30 2.48 5.78
C LYS A 127 9.44 3.49 5.74
N VAL A 128 9.52 4.33 6.76
CA VAL A 128 10.63 5.27 6.89
C VAL A 128 11.87 4.49 7.31
N LYS A 129 12.95 4.66 6.56
CA LYS A 129 14.24 4.07 6.91
C LYS A 129 14.89 4.90 8.01
N LYS A 130 15.28 4.20 9.06
CA LYS A 130 16.06 4.80 10.16
C LYS A 130 17.55 4.62 9.90
#